data_74bc8d5793e3a67e3baeff0e9cbb21f7
#
_entry.id   74bc8d5793e3a67e3baeff0e9cbb21f7
#
_cell.length_a   1.000
_cell.length_b   1.000
_cell.length_c   1.000
_cell.angle_alpha   90.00
_cell.angle_beta   90.00
_cell.angle_gamma   90.00
#
_symmetry.space_group_name_H-M   'P 1'
#
loop_
_entity.id
_entity.type
_entity.pdbx_description
1 polymer ?
#
loop_
_entity_poly.entity_id
_entity_poly.type
_entity_poly.pdbx_seq_one_letter_code
_entity_poly.pdbx_strand_id
1 'polypeptide(L)'
;LFVSPSIERKGVGVFLVDRARRLGIPFIIAVTLLSPLAYYPSWLLSDAVSQGDFVLGFFTGIWSVGPAWFRWVVLAFCGVIAAVHRFIPNFIKMFTWSVASSRNLVFVFLVVSLLATIPLRLIVSPGAWFQLAGPLAFQTWRILLYFSWFLLGVALGGGNMERSLSRVHLRPWPLWLFLGGFAYGVHGLLEAHGGYSANMPAWVTAVTLTTVYSCSCTFTGLAALGLARSFFRKARP
;
A
#
# COMPACT_ATOMS: atom_id res chain seq x y z
N LEU A 1 -4.84 -11.27 0.42
CA LEU A 1 -5.85 -11.82 1.33
C LEU A 1 -5.63 -13.30 1.66
N PHE A 2 -5.28 -14.16 0.71
CA PHE A 2 -5.18 -15.62 0.91
C PHE A 2 -3.74 -16.11 1.11
N VAL A 3 -2.91 -15.36 1.84
CA VAL A 3 -1.49 -15.71 2.04
C VAL A 3 -1.36 -16.92 2.94
N SER A 4 -1.94 -16.87 4.16
CA SER A 4 -1.86 -17.94 5.15
C SER A 4 -2.43 -19.29 4.61
N PRO A 5 -3.66 -19.35 4.09
CA PRO A 5 -4.18 -20.59 3.50
C PRO A 5 -3.37 -21.10 2.31
N SER A 6 -2.73 -20.20 1.55
CA SER A 6 -1.88 -20.60 0.43
C SER A 6 -0.56 -21.23 0.88
N ILE A 7 0.05 -20.70 1.93
CA ILE A 7 1.29 -21.25 2.52
C ILE A 7 1.00 -22.61 3.16
N GLU A 8 -0.08 -22.73 3.92
CA GLU A 8 -0.47 -23.99 4.57
C GLU A 8 -0.76 -25.09 3.55
N ARG A 9 -1.40 -24.76 2.44
CA ARG A 9 -1.76 -25.75 1.40
C ARG A 9 -0.60 -26.14 0.48
N LYS A 10 0.24 -25.16 0.07
CA LYS A 10 1.25 -25.37 -0.99
C LYS A 10 2.68 -25.46 -0.45
N GLY A 11 2.91 -25.09 0.81
CA GLY A 11 4.23 -24.88 1.38
C GLY A 11 4.86 -23.54 0.98
N VAL A 12 5.87 -23.13 1.75
CA VAL A 12 6.53 -21.81 1.63
C VAL A 12 7.20 -21.61 0.26
N GLY A 13 7.94 -22.62 -0.21
CA GLY A 13 8.68 -22.51 -1.48
C GLY A 13 7.77 -22.33 -2.70
N VAL A 14 6.78 -23.18 -2.83
CA VAL A 14 5.81 -23.11 -3.94
C VAL A 14 5.01 -21.82 -3.90
N PHE A 15 4.64 -21.35 -2.68
CA PHE A 15 3.97 -20.07 -2.49
C PHE A 15 4.83 -18.91 -3.00
N LEU A 16 6.12 -18.84 -2.64
CA LEU A 16 7.00 -17.75 -3.06
C LEU A 16 7.23 -17.75 -4.59
N VAL A 17 7.41 -18.91 -5.20
CA VAL A 17 7.55 -19.02 -6.66
C VAL A 17 6.28 -18.55 -7.37
N ASP A 18 5.10 -18.94 -6.88
CA ASP A 18 3.81 -18.50 -7.44
C ASP A 18 3.65 -16.96 -7.33
N ARG A 19 4.06 -16.37 -6.19
CA ARG A 19 4.05 -14.92 -6.00
C ARG A 19 5.08 -14.21 -6.87
N ALA A 20 6.28 -14.74 -6.97
CA ALA A 20 7.34 -14.18 -7.82
C ALA A 20 6.90 -14.15 -9.30
N ARG A 21 6.27 -15.20 -9.79
CA ARG A 21 5.72 -15.22 -11.16
C ARG A 21 4.61 -14.19 -11.35
N ARG A 22 3.66 -14.08 -10.41
CA ARG A 22 2.49 -13.20 -10.54
C ARG A 22 2.79 -11.72 -10.31
N LEU A 23 3.76 -11.40 -9.48
CA LEU A 23 4.13 -10.02 -9.16
C LEU A 23 5.42 -9.60 -9.84
N GLY A 24 6.42 -10.49 -9.90
CA GLY A 24 7.74 -10.20 -10.46
C GLY A 24 7.72 -10.05 -11.98
N ILE A 25 7.09 -10.98 -12.72
CA ILE A 25 7.02 -10.88 -14.19
C ILE A 25 6.34 -9.58 -14.62
N PRO A 26 5.12 -9.23 -14.13
CA PRO A 26 4.51 -7.96 -14.47
C PRO A 26 5.31 -6.74 -13.98
N PHE A 27 6.06 -6.86 -12.88
CA PHE A 27 6.97 -5.80 -12.44
C PHE A 27 8.09 -5.58 -13.44
N ILE A 28 8.77 -6.64 -13.87
CA ILE A 28 9.86 -6.55 -14.86
C ILE A 28 9.34 -5.91 -16.15
N ILE A 29 8.22 -6.40 -16.68
CA ILE A 29 7.60 -5.83 -17.89
C ILE A 29 7.28 -4.33 -17.69
N ALA A 30 6.74 -3.98 -16.52
CA ALA A 30 6.39 -2.58 -16.23
C ALA A 30 7.63 -1.67 -16.21
N VAL A 31 8.71 -2.07 -15.55
CA VAL A 31 9.89 -1.20 -15.39
C VAL A 31 10.80 -1.18 -16.60
N THR A 32 10.77 -2.21 -17.44
CA THR A 32 11.60 -2.28 -18.66
C THR A 32 10.89 -1.78 -19.91
N LEU A 33 9.58 -1.90 -19.97
CA LEU A 33 8.80 -1.58 -21.17
C LEU A 33 7.84 -0.40 -20.94
N LEU A 34 6.96 -0.51 -19.92
CA LEU A 34 5.91 0.48 -19.73
C LEU A 34 6.43 1.80 -19.13
N SER A 35 7.38 1.74 -18.20
CA SER A 35 7.93 2.97 -17.59
C SER A 35 8.70 3.81 -18.60
N PRO A 36 9.66 3.30 -19.39
CA PRO A 36 10.30 4.10 -20.43
C PRO A 36 9.28 4.72 -21.40
N LEU A 37 8.29 3.92 -21.84
CA LEU A 37 7.26 4.41 -22.76
C LEU A 37 6.43 5.55 -22.15
N ALA A 38 6.09 5.44 -20.85
CA ALA A 38 5.32 6.47 -20.15
C ALA A 38 6.12 7.76 -19.89
N TYR A 39 7.43 7.66 -19.69
CA TYR A 39 8.29 8.82 -19.43
C TYR A 39 8.85 9.47 -20.71
N TYR A 40 8.80 8.79 -21.84
CA TYR A 40 9.30 9.29 -23.13
C TYR A 40 8.68 10.64 -23.56
N PRO A 41 7.34 10.85 -23.47
CA PRO A 41 6.74 12.14 -23.80
C PRO A 41 7.25 13.29 -22.93
N SER A 42 7.44 13.05 -21.63
CA SER A 42 7.98 14.07 -20.71
C SER A 42 9.43 14.41 -21.02
N TRP A 43 10.21 13.42 -21.46
CA TRP A 43 11.58 13.65 -21.91
C TRP A 43 11.62 14.47 -23.20
N LEU A 44 10.73 14.22 -24.16
CA LEU A 44 10.63 15.02 -25.40
C LEU A 44 10.30 16.49 -25.13
N LEU A 45 9.56 16.78 -24.05
CA LEU A 45 9.19 18.15 -23.67
C LEU A 45 10.25 18.82 -22.77
N SER A 46 11.30 18.12 -22.42
CA SER A 46 12.38 18.63 -21.56
C SER A 46 13.60 19.03 -22.39
N ASP A 47 14.43 19.96 -21.87
CA ASP A 47 15.70 20.33 -22.46
C ASP A 47 16.72 19.18 -22.55
N ALA A 48 16.40 18.04 -21.94
CA ALA A 48 17.22 16.82 -21.93
C ALA A 48 17.33 16.15 -23.31
N VAL A 49 16.46 16.50 -24.28
CA VAL A 49 16.53 16.01 -25.67
C VAL A 49 17.88 16.36 -26.31
N SER A 50 18.46 17.49 -25.94
CA SER A 50 19.77 17.93 -26.43
C SER A 50 20.95 17.18 -25.79
N GLN A 51 20.73 16.37 -24.75
CA GLN A 51 21.79 15.75 -23.93
C GLN A 51 22.07 14.29 -24.25
N GLY A 52 21.39 13.68 -25.23
CA GLY A 52 21.73 12.33 -25.68
C GLY A 52 20.56 11.34 -25.83
N ASP A 53 20.88 10.04 -25.81
CA ASP A 53 19.94 8.94 -26.00
C ASP A 53 19.04 8.75 -24.78
N PHE A 54 17.71 8.85 -24.99
CA PHE A 54 16.71 8.61 -23.94
C PHE A 54 16.86 7.25 -23.28
N VAL A 55 17.03 6.19 -24.08
CA VAL A 55 17.05 4.80 -23.58
C VAL A 55 18.24 4.62 -22.65
N LEU A 56 19.42 5.04 -23.07
CA LEU A 56 20.61 4.97 -22.24
C LEU A 56 20.45 5.80 -20.96
N GLY A 57 20.03 7.06 -21.09
CA GLY A 57 19.83 7.95 -19.94
C GLY A 57 18.78 7.46 -18.96
N PHE A 58 17.69 6.83 -19.45
CA PHE A 58 16.65 6.26 -18.59
C PHE A 58 17.15 5.10 -17.73
N PHE A 59 17.91 4.15 -18.31
CA PHE A 59 18.38 2.96 -17.60
C PHE A 59 19.65 3.18 -16.78
N THR A 60 20.51 4.13 -17.17
CA THR A 60 21.75 4.43 -16.43
C THR A 60 21.59 5.54 -15.40
N GLY A 61 20.59 6.42 -15.58
CA GLY A 61 20.29 7.53 -14.69
C GLY A 61 19.25 7.17 -13.61
N ILE A 62 18.20 7.97 -13.55
CA ILE A 62 17.08 7.75 -12.63
C ILE A 62 16.12 6.75 -13.27
N TRP A 63 16.28 5.48 -13.00
CA TRP A 63 15.34 4.45 -13.45
C TRP A 63 13.97 4.64 -12.78
N SER A 64 13.14 5.47 -13.37
CA SER A 64 11.82 5.83 -12.83
C SER A 64 10.86 4.65 -12.91
N VAL A 65 10.45 4.16 -11.76
CA VAL A 65 9.62 2.94 -11.63
C VAL A 65 8.13 3.24 -11.79
N GLY A 66 7.73 4.52 -11.63
CA GLY A 66 6.33 4.90 -11.61
C GLY A 66 5.53 4.09 -10.59
N PRO A 67 4.23 3.82 -10.82
CA PRO A 67 3.38 3.05 -9.89
C PRO A 67 3.79 1.58 -9.73
N ALA A 68 4.67 1.06 -10.60
CA ALA A 68 5.08 -0.35 -10.59
C ALA A 68 5.87 -0.75 -9.33
N TRP A 69 6.52 0.23 -8.66
CA TRP A 69 7.32 -0.02 -7.45
C TRP A 69 6.56 -0.81 -6.39
N PHE A 70 5.26 -0.60 -6.24
CA PHE A 70 4.46 -1.27 -5.23
C PHE A 70 4.40 -2.79 -5.42
N ARG A 71 4.54 -3.31 -6.64
CA ARG A 71 4.49 -4.75 -6.92
C ARG A 71 5.66 -5.51 -6.30
N TRP A 72 6.87 -4.98 -6.42
CA TRP A 72 8.03 -5.62 -5.81
C TRP A 72 8.01 -5.51 -4.27
N VAL A 73 7.50 -4.40 -3.74
CA VAL A 73 7.30 -4.22 -2.30
C VAL A 73 6.31 -5.25 -1.75
N VAL A 74 5.19 -5.50 -2.44
CA VAL A 74 4.25 -6.55 -2.04
C VAL A 74 4.90 -7.94 -2.13
N LEU A 75 5.76 -8.17 -3.11
CA LEU A 75 6.53 -9.41 -3.20
C LEU A 75 7.48 -9.57 -2.01
N ALA A 76 8.19 -8.50 -1.62
CA ALA A 76 9.02 -8.48 -0.43
C ALA A 76 8.20 -8.76 0.84
N PHE A 77 7.02 -8.18 0.99
CA PHE A 77 6.10 -8.47 2.10
C PHE A 77 5.66 -9.93 2.14
N CYS A 78 5.42 -10.54 0.97
CA CYS A 78 5.15 -11.98 0.89
C CYS A 78 6.35 -12.80 1.39
N GLY A 79 7.56 -12.37 1.09
CA GLY A 79 8.80 -12.99 1.60
C GLY A 79 8.92 -12.88 3.13
N VAL A 80 8.66 -11.68 3.68
CA VAL A 80 8.66 -11.46 5.13
C VAL A 80 7.65 -12.37 5.84
N ILE A 81 6.40 -12.43 5.34
CA ILE A 81 5.38 -13.31 5.94
C ILE A 81 5.73 -14.79 5.80
N ALA A 82 6.31 -15.19 4.69
CA ALA A 82 6.79 -16.56 4.49
C ALA A 82 7.90 -16.93 5.48
N ALA A 83 8.83 -16.01 5.74
CA ALA A 83 9.86 -16.15 6.76
C ALA A 83 9.26 -16.22 8.17
N VAL A 84 8.35 -15.30 8.52
CA VAL A 84 7.64 -15.32 9.82
C VAL A 84 6.90 -16.64 10.01
N HIS A 85 6.20 -17.13 8.97
CA HIS A 85 5.51 -18.41 9.05
C HIS A 85 6.49 -19.59 9.25
N ARG A 86 7.69 -19.53 8.67
CA ARG A 86 8.73 -20.57 8.80
C ARG A 86 9.32 -20.61 10.20
N PHE A 87 9.59 -19.44 10.80
CA PHE A 87 10.29 -19.33 12.09
C PHE A 87 9.36 -19.22 13.29
N ILE A 88 8.17 -18.61 13.12
CA ILE A 88 7.19 -18.35 14.18
C ILE A 88 5.78 -18.70 13.69
N PRO A 89 5.46 -19.98 13.46
CA PRO A 89 4.22 -20.40 12.79
C PRO A 89 2.94 -19.98 13.55
N ASN A 90 3.01 -19.87 14.87
CA ASN A 90 1.87 -19.48 15.70
C ASN A 90 1.57 -17.97 15.67
N PHE A 91 2.55 -17.14 15.32
CA PHE A 91 2.38 -15.69 15.29
C PHE A 91 1.27 -15.27 14.31
N ILE A 92 1.29 -15.79 13.10
CA ILE A 92 0.28 -15.45 12.09
C ILE A 92 -1.11 -15.89 12.52
N LYS A 93 -1.24 -17.07 13.14
CA LYS A 93 -2.52 -17.58 13.66
C LYS A 93 -3.06 -16.70 14.78
N MET A 94 -2.21 -16.33 15.74
CA MET A 94 -2.57 -15.45 16.85
C MET A 94 -2.98 -14.06 16.36
N PHE A 95 -2.20 -13.48 15.45
CA PHE A 95 -2.50 -12.18 14.82
C PHE A 95 -3.82 -12.21 14.06
N THR A 96 -4.04 -13.24 13.22
CA THR A 96 -5.29 -13.45 12.48
C THR A 96 -6.49 -13.55 13.42
N TRP A 97 -6.36 -14.30 14.51
CA TRP A 97 -7.42 -14.44 15.51
C TRP A 97 -7.72 -13.10 16.20
N SER A 98 -6.71 -12.36 16.64
CA SER A 98 -6.86 -11.05 17.30
C SER A 98 -7.61 -10.05 16.41
N VAL A 99 -7.21 -9.92 15.14
CA VAL A 99 -7.86 -9.01 14.19
C VAL A 99 -9.28 -9.48 13.88
N ALA A 100 -9.48 -10.78 13.62
CA ALA A 100 -10.78 -11.34 13.30
C ALA A 100 -11.77 -11.27 14.46
N SER A 101 -11.29 -11.28 15.72
CA SER A 101 -12.12 -11.13 16.93
C SER A 101 -12.52 -9.70 17.22
N SER A 102 -11.85 -8.71 16.63
CA SER A 102 -12.11 -7.30 16.91
C SER A 102 -13.53 -6.90 16.52
N ARG A 103 -14.25 -6.27 17.46
CA ARG A 103 -15.60 -5.74 17.22
C ARG A 103 -15.59 -4.48 16.37
N ASN A 104 -14.49 -3.73 16.38
CA ASN A 104 -14.38 -2.44 15.71
C ASN A 104 -13.20 -2.40 14.74
N LEU A 105 -13.33 -3.12 13.62
CA LEU A 105 -12.29 -3.20 12.59
C LEU A 105 -11.95 -1.83 11.98
N VAL A 106 -12.92 -0.91 11.87
CA VAL A 106 -12.66 0.46 11.38
C VAL A 106 -11.65 1.17 12.26
N PHE A 107 -11.86 1.09 13.57
CA PHE A 107 -10.95 1.67 14.56
C PHE A 107 -9.56 1.01 14.50
N VAL A 108 -9.51 -0.32 14.40
CA VAL A 108 -8.23 -1.06 14.25
C VAL A 108 -7.49 -0.61 13.00
N PHE A 109 -8.15 -0.49 11.85
CA PHE A 109 -7.53 -0.02 10.62
C PHE A 109 -6.98 1.40 10.77
N LEU A 110 -7.74 2.30 11.39
CA LEU A 110 -7.31 3.68 11.61
C LEU A 110 -6.11 3.76 12.55
N VAL A 111 -6.20 3.13 13.73
CA VAL A 111 -5.12 3.15 14.73
C VAL A 111 -3.85 2.54 14.19
N VAL A 112 -3.94 1.38 13.53
CA VAL A 112 -2.77 0.73 12.93
C VAL A 112 -2.16 1.60 11.83
N SER A 113 -2.99 2.25 11.01
CA SER A 113 -2.49 3.19 9.98
C SER A 113 -1.77 4.39 10.60
N LEU A 114 -2.31 4.98 11.67
CA LEU A 114 -1.69 6.11 12.36
C LEU A 114 -0.36 5.72 13.02
N LEU A 115 -0.35 4.61 13.75
CA LEU A 115 0.86 4.10 14.41
C LEU A 115 1.96 3.72 13.40
N ALA A 116 1.58 3.26 12.21
CA ALA A 116 2.51 2.92 11.15
C ALA A 116 3.07 4.15 10.41
N THR A 117 2.32 5.25 10.33
CA THR A 117 2.71 6.41 9.51
C THR A 117 3.32 7.54 10.31
N ILE A 118 2.74 7.92 11.46
CA ILE A 118 3.16 9.09 12.22
C ILE A 118 4.64 9.04 12.63
N PRO A 119 5.17 7.94 13.21
CA PRO A 119 6.56 7.91 13.63
C PRO A 119 7.54 8.11 12.46
N LEU A 120 7.30 7.43 11.34
CA LEU A 120 8.14 7.60 10.16
C LEU A 120 8.03 9.00 9.56
N ARG A 121 6.85 9.58 9.56
CA ARG A 121 6.61 10.92 9.01
C ARG A 121 7.29 12.04 9.80
N LEU A 122 7.50 11.83 11.09
CA LEU A 122 8.23 12.78 11.97
C LEU A 122 9.74 12.75 11.72
N ILE A 123 10.27 11.62 11.23
CA ILE A 123 11.71 11.41 11.03
C ILE A 123 12.10 11.58 9.55
N VAL A 124 11.19 11.19 8.63
CA VAL A 124 11.46 11.09 7.19
C VAL A 124 10.63 12.14 6.44
N SER A 125 11.26 12.87 5.52
CA SER A 125 10.57 13.84 4.66
C SER A 125 9.55 13.16 3.73
N PRO A 126 8.46 13.87 3.33
CA PRO A 126 7.40 13.29 2.48
C PRO A 126 7.89 12.86 1.11
N GLY A 127 8.90 13.53 0.57
CA GLY A 127 9.49 13.22 -0.73
C GLY A 127 10.60 12.18 -0.70
N ALA A 128 10.93 11.61 0.48
CA ALA A 128 12.05 10.67 0.58
C ALA A 128 11.73 9.32 -0.07
N TRP A 129 12.56 8.95 -1.01
CA TRP A 129 12.59 7.64 -1.64
C TRP A 129 13.82 6.88 -1.21
N PHE A 130 13.65 5.64 -0.84
CA PHE A 130 14.75 4.72 -0.64
C PHE A 130 14.97 3.95 -1.94
N GLN A 131 16.19 4.02 -2.48
CA GLN A 131 16.58 3.30 -3.68
C GLN A 131 17.59 2.22 -3.31
N LEU A 132 17.23 0.97 -3.54
CA LEU A 132 18.09 -0.18 -3.23
C LEU A 132 19.04 -0.45 -4.40
N ALA A 133 18.50 -0.64 -5.60
CA ALA A 133 19.26 -0.84 -6.83
C ALA A 133 18.32 -0.68 -8.05
N GLY A 134 18.71 0.08 -9.06
CA GLY A 134 17.93 0.27 -10.29
C GLY A 134 16.47 0.59 -10.01
N PRO A 135 15.51 -0.23 -10.49
CA PRO A 135 14.08 0.02 -10.31
C PRO A 135 13.55 -0.35 -8.92
N LEU A 136 14.39 -0.86 -8.01
CA LEU A 136 13.95 -1.26 -6.66
C LEU A 136 13.95 -0.04 -5.73
N ALA A 137 12.99 0.84 -5.92
CA ALA A 137 12.77 2.02 -5.10
C ALA A 137 11.41 1.95 -4.40
N PHE A 138 11.28 2.60 -3.23
CA PHE A 138 10.00 2.76 -2.54
C PHE A 138 9.96 4.06 -1.74
N GLN A 139 8.75 4.54 -1.51
CA GLN A 139 8.54 5.73 -0.70
C GLN A 139 8.66 5.40 0.79
N THR A 140 9.69 5.95 1.44
CA THR A 140 10.16 5.51 2.76
C THR A 140 9.11 5.68 3.85
N TRP A 141 8.45 6.84 3.94
CA TRP A 141 7.52 7.12 5.03
C TRP A 141 6.20 6.32 4.97
N ARG A 142 5.85 5.77 3.79
CA ARG A 142 4.62 4.98 3.60
C ARG A 142 4.81 3.47 3.73
N ILE A 143 6.05 2.99 3.83
CA ILE A 143 6.33 1.55 3.76
C ILE A 143 5.63 0.76 4.87
N LEU A 144 5.63 1.29 6.11
CA LEU A 144 4.96 0.64 7.24
C LEU A 144 3.43 0.69 7.11
N LEU A 145 2.88 1.75 6.52
CA LEU A 145 1.45 1.81 6.21
C LEU A 145 1.04 0.67 5.26
N TYR A 146 1.77 0.51 4.17
CA TYR A 146 1.49 -0.56 3.19
C TYR A 146 1.68 -1.94 3.78
N PHE A 147 2.71 -2.12 4.61
CA PHE A 147 2.93 -3.38 5.31
C PHE A 147 1.80 -3.68 6.31
N SER A 148 1.34 -2.69 7.06
CA SER A 148 0.22 -2.83 7.99
C SER A 148 -1.07 -3.24 7.28
N TRP A 149 -1.37 -2.60 6.16
CA TRP A 149 -2.54 -2.95 5.34
C TRP A 149 -2.41 -4.34 4.72
N PHE A 150 -1.20 -4.71 4.32
CA PHE A 150 -0.92 -6.06 3.85
C PHE A 150 -1.16 -7.10 4.96
N LEU A 151 -0.67 -6.84 6.19
CA LEU A 151 -0.90 -7.70 7.36
C LEU A 151 -2.39 -7.81 7.72
N LEU A 152 -3.12 -6.70 7.73
CA LEU A 152 -4.57 -6.71 7.94
C LEU A 152 -5.28 -7.54 6.87
N GLY A 153 -4.85 -7.44 5.61
CA GLY A 153 -5.32 -8.28 4.52
C GLY A 153 -5.02 -9.78 4.73
N VAL A 154 -3.84 -10.12 5.25
CA VAL A 154 -3.47 -11.50 5.62
C VAL A 154 -4.36 -12.01 6.75
N ALA A 155 -4.58 -11.19 7.77
CA ALA A 155 -5.43 -11.54 8.91
C ALA A 155 -6.88 -11.80 8.50
N LEU A 156 -7.47 -10.93 7.69
CA LEU A 156 -8.84 -11.10 7.19
C LEU A 156 -8.98 -12.32 6.28
N GLY A 157 -7.96 -12.62 5.48
CA GLY A 157 -7.97 -13.76 4.55
C GLY A 157 -7.64 -15.10 5.19
N GLY A 158 -6.96 -15.11 6.35
CA GLY A 158 -6.61 -16.33 7.09
C GLY A 158 -7.72 -16.84 8.00
N GLY A 159 -8.68 -15.96 8.36
CA GLY A 159 -9.84 -16.31 9.17
C GLY A 159 -11.10 -16.57 8.32
N ASN A 160 -12.24 -16.67 9.00
CA ASN A 160 -13.53 -16.67 8.30
C ASN A 160 -13.84 -15.24 7.83
N MET A 161 -13.37 -14.90 6.64
CA MET A 161 -13.47 -13.56 6.03
C MET A 161 -14.93 -13.06 6.00
N GLU A 162 -15.87 -13.95 5.71
CA GLU A 162 -17.29 -13.59 5.64
C GLU A 162 -17.84 -13.17 7.01
N ARG A 163 -17.44 -13.87 8.07
CA ARG A 163 -17.81 -13.54 9.45
C ARG A 163 -17.12 -12.25 9.94
N SER A 164 -15.84 -12.06 9.61
CA SER A 164 -15.10 -10.84 9.98
C SER A 164 -15.65 -9.61 9.27
N LEU A 165 -15.92 -9.70 7.97
CA LEU A 165 -16.50 -8.61 7.19
C LEU A 165 -17.99 -8.36 7.49
N SER A 166 -18.75 -9.35 7.99
CA SER A 166 -20.15 -9.13 8.37
C SER A 166 -20.31 -8.21 9.58
N ARG A 167 -19.28 -8.14 10.44
CA ARG A 167 -19.25 -7.25 11.61
C ARG A 167 -18.92 -5.80 11.26
N VAL A 168 -18.32 -5.55 10.11
CA VAL A 168 -18.00 -4.20 9.65
C VAL A 168 -19.22 -3.63 8.93
N HIS A 169 -19.60 -2.40 9.25
CA HIS A 169 -20.67 -1.67 8.56
C HIS A 169 -20.21 -1.28 7.14
N LEU A 170 -20.05 -2.28 6.26
CA LEU A 170 -19.63 -2.09 4.87
C LEU A 170 -20.80 -1.76 3.92
N ARG A 171 -22.04 -1.86 4.39
CA ARG A 171 -23.22 -1.55 3.56
C ARG A 171 -23.21 -0.12 2.98
N PRO A 172 -22.86 0.93 3.76
CA PRO A 172 -22.76 2.27 3.22
C PRO A 172 -21.40 2.54 2.54
N TRP A 173 -20.93 1.63 1.67
CA TRP A 173 -19.66 1.84 0.95
C TRP A 173 -19.60 3.16 0.16
N PRO A 174 -20.71 3.73 -0.39
CA PRO A 174 -20.66 5.04 -1.02
C PRO A 174 -20.34 6.16 -0.02
N LEU A 175 -20.84 6.06 1.22
CA LEU A 175 -20.49 7.00 2.29
C LEU A 175 -19.00 6.92 2.65
N TRP A 176 -18.45 5.71 2.76
CA TRP A 176 -17.03 5.53 2.99
C TRP A 176 -16.19 6.10 1.85
N LEU A 177 -16.63 5.93 0.60
CA LEU A 177 -15.97 6.51 -0.56
C LEU A 177 -16.00 8.04 -0.52
N PHE A 178 -17.15 8.61 -0.19
CA PHE A 178 -17.31 10.06 -0.03
C PHE A 178 -16.40 10.61 1.06
N LEU A 179 -16.42 10.00 2.26
CA LEU A 179 -15.56 10.42 3.38
C LEU A 179 -14.07 10.28 3.04
N GLY A 180 -13.69 9.23 2.33
CA GLY A 180 -12.32 9.01 1.87
C GLY A 180 -11.88 10.07 0.85
N GLY A 181 -12.71 10.38 -0.13
CA GLY A 181 -12.47 11.43 -1.11
C GLY A 181 -12.45 12.82 -0.49
N PHE A 182 -13.37 13.10 0.44
CA PHE A 182 -13.39 14.36 1.19
C PHE A 182 -12.10 14.55 2.00
N ALA A 183 -11.70 13.53 2.77
CA ALA A 183 -10.45 13.59 3.54
C ALA A 183 -9.23 13.77 2.61
N TYR A 184 -9.21 13.13 1.45
CA TYR A 184 -8.15 13.33 0.45
C TYR A 184 -8.13 14.74 -0.10
N GLY A 185 -9.29 15.32 -0.40
CA GLY A 185 -9.43 16.73 -0.82
C GLY A 185 -8.93 17.70 0.24
N VAL A 186 -9.31 17.48 1.51
CA VAL A 186 -8.81 18.27 2.65
C VAL A 186 -7.28 18.15 2.76
N HIS A 187 -6.73 16.92 2.64
CA HIS A 187 -5.27 16.73 2.65
C HIS A 187 -4.60 17.56 1.55
N GLY A 188 -5.11 17.49 0.31
CA GLY A 188 -4.55 18.24 -0.81
C GLY A 188 -4.64 19.77 -0.63
N LEU A 189 -5.75 20.26 -0.09
CA LEU A 189 -5.89 21.69 0.23
C LEU A 189 -4.91 22.14 1.31
N LEU A 190 -4.75 21.36 2.37
CA LEU A 190 -3.79 21.65 3.43
C LEU A 190 -2.35 21.64 2.91
N GLU A 191 -2.01 20.69 2.03
CA GLU A 191 -0.68 20.59 1.41
C GLU A 191 -0.43 21.77 0.46
N ALA A 192 -1.40 22.15 -0.36
CA ALA A 192 -1.30 23.28 -1.31
C ALA A 192 -1.14 24.63 -0.60
N HIS A 193 -1.73 24.83 0.57
CA HIS A 193 -1.60 26.05 1.37
C HIS A 193 -0.39 26.04 2.30
N GLY A 194 0.64 25.25 2.00
CA GLY A 194 1.88 25.18 2.79
C GLY A 194 1.71 24.55 4.16
N GLY A 195 0.66 23.75 4.33
CA GLY A 195 0.45 22.97 5.54
C GLY A 195 0.25 23.79 6.80
N TYR A 196 -0.50 24.89 6.77
CA TYR A 196 -0.72 25.85 7.84
C TYR A 196 0.20 27.10 7.84
N SER A 197 -0.26 28.13 8.50
CA SER A 197 0.49 29.39 8.62
C SER A 197 1.93 29.16 9.12
N ALA A 198 2.84 30.00 8.70
CA ALA A 198 4.27 29.98 9.05
C ALA A 198 4.59 29.87 10.55
N ASN A 199 3.57 30.00 11.41
CA ASN A 199 3.68 29.98 12.86
C ASN A 199 3.44 28.59 13.49
N MET A 200 3.08 27.55 12.71
CA MET A 200 2.87 26.21 13.29
C MET A 200 4.15 25.39 13.33
N PRO A 201 4.43 24.68 14.44
CA PRO A 201 5.56 23.75 14.48
C PRO A 201 5.46 22.68 13.40
N ALA A 202 6.58 22.35 12.77
CA ALA A 202 6.63 21.37 11.66
C ALA A 202 6.05 19.99 12.03
N TRP A 203 6.21 19.57 13.29
CA TRP A 203 5.65 18.30 13.77
C TRP A 203 4.12 18.32 13.83
N VAL A 204 3.48 19.43 14.18
CA VAL A 204 2.01 19.58 14.18
C VAL A 204 1.48 19.42 12.77
N THR A 205 2.07 20.13 11.82
CA THR A 205 1.74 20.01 10.40
C THR A 205 1.91 18.57 9.90
N ALA A 206 3.03 17.93 10.24
CA ALA A 206 3.30 16.54 9.85
C ALA A 206 2.25 15.57 10.42
N VAL A 207 1.91 15.68 11.70
CA VAL A 207 0.90 14.83 12.36
C VAL A 207 -0.48 15.05 11.74
N THR A 208 -0.89 16.30 11.54
CA THR A 208 -2.21 16.61 10.99
C THR A 208 -2.37 16.10 9.55
N LEU A 209 -1.42 16.42 8.67
CA LEU A 209 -1.44 15.93 7.29
C LEU A 209 -1.45 14.39 7.24
N THR A 210 -0.64 13.74 8.08
CA THR A 210 -0.59 12.28 8.14
C THR A 210 -1.89 11.68 8.68
N THR A 211 -2.52 12.34 9.65
CA THR A 211 -3.81 11.89 10.20
C THR A 211 -4.90 11.95 9.14
N VAL A 212 -5.03 13.09 8.45
CA VAL A 212 -6.02 13.26 7.38
C VAL A 212 -5.78 12.26 6.24
N TYR A 213 -4.51 12.05 5.85
CA TYR A 213 -4.13 11.05 4.86
C TYR A 213 -4.49 9.62 5.30
N SER A 214 -4.22 9.24 6.54
CA SER A 214 -4.55 7.92 7.10
C SER A 214 -6.05 7.69 7.19
N CYS A 215 -6.83 8.73 7.51
CA CYS A 215 -8.29 8.68 7.45
C CYS A 215 -8.77 8.42 6.01
N SER A 216 -8.23 9.16 5.03
CA SER A 216 -8.56 8.95 3.62
C SER A 216 -8.26 7.52 3.18
N CYS A 217 -7.07 6.99 3.48
CA CYS A 217 -6.70 5.61 3.17
C CYS A 217 -7.68 4.61 3.83
N THR A 218 -8.01 4.82 5.11
CA THR A 218 -8.90 3.92 5.85
C THR A 218 -10.30 3.89 5.22
N PHE A 219 -10.88 5.05 4.96
CA PHE A 219 -12.23 5.13 4.40
C PHE A 219 -12.31 4.61 2.96
N THR A 220 -11.33 4.92 2.11
CA THR A 220 -11.27 4.38 0.75
C THR A 220 -11.05 2.87 0.73
N GLY A 221 -10.24 2.34 1.65
CA GLY A 221 -10.05 0.90 1.83
C GLY A 221 -11.33 0.18 2.26
N LEU A 222 -12.09 0.77 3.21
CA LEU A 222 -13.41 0.25 3.62
C LEU A 222 -14.42 0.31 2.48
N ALA A 223 -14.42 1.40 1.69
CA ALA A 223 -15.25 1.52 0.50
C ALA A 223 -14.95 0.41 -0.52
N ALA A 224 -13.67 0.17 -0.80
CA ALA A 224 -13.24 -0.89 -1.70
C ALA A 224 -13.66 -2.29 -1.23
N LEU A 225 -13.53 -2.58 0.08
CA LEU A 225 -14.01 -3.83 0.67
C LEU A 225 -15.52 -3.97 0.59
N GLY A 226 -16.27 -2.89 0.85
CA GLY A 226 -17.73 -2.85 0.76
C GLY A 226 -18.21 -3.06 -0.67
N LEU A 227 -17.58 -2.39 -1.63
CA LEU A 227 -17.85 -2.51 -3.05
C LEU A 227 -17.60 -3.96 -3.52
N ALA A 228 -16.41 -4.51 -3.23
CA ALA A 228 -16.08 -5.88 -3.58
C ALA A 228 -17.12 -6.86 -3.03
N ARG A 229 -17.52 -6.71 -1.76
CA ARG A 229 -18.55 -7.55 -1.14
C ARG A 229 -19.91 -7.43 -1.85
N SER A 230 -20.31 -6.25 -2.29
CA SER A 230 -21.58 -6.02 -2.95
C SER A 230 -21.65 -6.71 -4.31
N PHE A 231 -20.54 -6.71 -5.06
CA PHE A 231 -20.43 -7.38 -6.37
C PHE A 231 -20.38 -8.91 -6.23
N PHE A 232 -19.53 -9.43 -5.36
CA PHE A 232 -19.37 -10.88 -5.20
C PHE A 232 -20.56 -11.57 -4.55
N ARG A 233 -21.37 -10.84 -3.78
CA ARG A 233 -22.61 -11.39 -3.21
C ARG A 233 -23.69 -11.60 -4.28
N LYS A 234 -23.73 -10.76 -5.33
CA LYS A 234 -24.65 -10.89 -6.45
C LYS A 234 -24.27 -12.00 -7.43
N ALA A 235 -23.00 -12.39 -7.45
CA ALA A 235 -22.47 -13.39 -8.39
C ALA A 235 -22.58 -14.85 -7.89
N ARG A 236 -23.17 -15.08 -6.70
CA ARG A 236 -23.51 -16.45 -6.25
C ARG A 236 -24.95 -16.74 -6.70
N PRO A 237 -25.15 -17.75 -7.59
CA PRO A 237 -26.46 -18.26 -7.93
C PRO A 237 -27.14 -18.89 -6.71
#